data_a2ab22bf4bfc907e211c1cbf55ccc0ba
#
_entry.id   a2ab22bf4bfc907e211c1cbf55ccc0ba
#
_cell.length_a   1.000
_cell.length_b   1.000
_cell.length_c   1.000
_cell.angle_alpha   90.00
_cell.angle_beta   90.00
_cell.angle_gamma   90.00
#
_symmetry.space_group_name_H-M   'P 1'
#
loop_
_entity.id
_entity.type
_entity.pdbx_description
1 polymer ?
#
loop_
_entity_poly.entity_id
_entity_poly.type
_entity_poly.pdbx_seq_one_letter_code
_entity_poly.pdbx_strand_id
1 'polypeptide(L)'
;MDRGRIAVLVSNDLAFDQRVRKTCSTLLDAGWEPVLVGRRWRWKDEKNIDRPYPNFRIWLPFKTGPLFYLSLQWGLVRALGRCRGEYGCSAVWANDLDTLWPAVRASRRWGWHIAYDSHEWFTEAEGLKGKPIRKALWLWWERRAFRGISRMLTVNGSIAEAYRSKYGKQVDVVPNVPERAEAALPMPRSFLGWPENATVMLMQGAFMDRDRGALDAVRSLAHLPHHHLALIGSGPEHDEAFAVARRLGVEQRLHVHDRMPFEQLRRCTAAADIGLSLDRPTVDNFRFSLPNKLFDYLHAGIPVVCSDLPVAGRFVREEGIGVVAAAAEENGDIAQCIGEAVRSLLQDGPEPDHLAKVAERHHWGAHSTAILGALHVPR
;
A
#
# COMPACT_ATOMS: atom_id res chain seq x y z
N MET A 1 12.80 24.00 -15.18
CA MET A 1 12.07 24.25 -16.46
C MET A 1 10.61 23.92 -16.17
N ASP A 2 9.71 24.82 -16.52
CA ASP A 2 8.27 24.56 -16.44
C ASP A 2 7.88 23.51 -17.49
N ARG A 3 7.38 22.36 -17.05
CA ARG A 3 6.94 21.25 -17.93
C ARG A 3 5.43 21.31 -18.21
N GLY A 4 4.73 22.26 -17.57
CA GLY A 4 3.29 22.40 -17.66
C GLY A 4 2.52 21.59 -16.61
N ARG A 5 1.21 21.49 -16.79
CA ARG A 5 0.29 20.88 -15.81
C ARG A 5 -0.08 19.46 -16.16
N ILE A 6 -0.18 18.61 -15.13
CA ILE A 6 -0.51 17.22 -15.24
C ILE A 6 -1.72 16.84 -14.37
N ALA A 7 -2.76 16.27 -14.98
CA ALA A 7 -3.90 15.72 -14.25
C ALA A 7 -3.52 14.39 -13.60
N VAL A 8 -3.60 14.29 -12.27
CA VAL A 8 -3.35 13.06 -11.50
C VAL A 8 -4.68 12.48 -11.04
N LEU A 9 -5.03 11.30 -11.54
CA LEU A 9 -6.33 10.66 -11.29
C LEU A 9 -6.21 9.56 -10.25
N VAL A 10 -7.15 9.52 -9.31
CA VAL A 10 -7.30 8.43 -8.36
C VAL A 10 -8.78 8.20 -8.03
N SER A 11 -9.18 6.96 -7.79
CA SER A 11 -10.57 6.59 -7.51
C SER A 11 -10.93 6.61 -6.03
N ASN A 12 -9.95 6.80 -5.15
CA ASN A 12 -10.12 6.82 -3.69
C ASN A 12 -10.25 8.24 -3.13
N ASP A 13 -10.23 8.35 -1.81
CA ASP A 13 -10.16 9.63 -1.09
C ASP A 13 -8.72 10.14 -1.09
N LEU A 14 -8.54 11.37 -1.56
CA LEU A 14 -7.25 12.04 -1.71
C LEU A 14 -6.48 12.22 -0.38
N ALA A 15 -7.18 12.23 0.75
CA ALA A 15 -6.60 12.58 2.05
C ALA A 15 -5.58 11.53 2.55
N PHE A 16 -5.77 10.26 2.19
CA PHE A 16 -5.05 9.14 2.80
C PHE A 16 -4.08 8.42 1.85
N ASP A 17 -4.07 8.75 0.57
CA ASP A 17 -3.22 8.08 -0.41
C ASP A 17 -1.78 8.63 -0.39
N GLN A 18 -0.92 7.93 0.34
CA GLN A 18 0.49 8.32 0.49
C GLN A 18 1.29 8.17 -0.80
N ARG A 19 0.97 7.14 -1.63
CA ARG A 19 1.68 6.94 -2.90
C ARG A 19 1.38 8.07 -3.87
N VAL A 20 0.12 8.44 -4.01
CA VAL A 20 -0.29 9.56 -4.86
C VAL A 20 0.32 10.88 -4.37
N ARG A 21 0.39 11.10 -3.04
CA ARG A 21 1.06 12.27 -2.45
C ARG A 21 2.53 12.33 -2.86
N LYS A 22 3.27 11.24 -2.71
CA LYS A 22 4.69 11.13 -3.08
C LYS A 22 4.91 11.32 -4.59
N THR A 23 4.04 10.74 -5.41
CA THR A 23 4.06 10.94 -6.87
C THR A 23 3.88 12.41 -7.24
N CYS A 24 2.91 13.10 -6.63
CA CYS A 24 2.71 14.53 -6.87
C CYS A 24 3.93 15.36 -6.42
N SER A 25 4.55 15.04 -5.28
CA SER A 25 5.80 15.69 -4.83
C SER A 25 6.92 15.52 -5.86
N THR A 26 7.16 14.29 -6.33
CA THR A 26 8.18 14.01 -7.36
C THR A 26 7.90 14.76 -8.67
N LEU A 27 6.64 14.88 -9.06
CA LEU A 27 6.25 15.65 -10.25
C LEU A 27 6.52 17.14 -10.07
N LEU A 28 6.21 17.72 -8.90
CA LEU A 28 6.52 19.12 -8.57
C LEU A 28 8.02 19.39 -8.63
N ASP A 29 8.83 18.55 -7.99
CA ASP A 29 10.29 18.67 -7.97
C ASP A 29 10.89 18.61 -9.38
N ALA A 30 10.21 17.89 -10.30
CA ALA A 30 10.59 17.80 -11.71
C ALA A 30 10.06 18.94 -12.59
N GLY A 31 9.35 19.91 -12.02
CA GLY A 31 8.80 21.09 -12.74
C GLY A 31 7.44 20.84 -13.42
N TRP A 32 6.70 19.80 -13.02
CA TRP A 32 5.30 19.64 -13.36
C TRP A 32 4.41 20.27 -12.28
N GLU A 33 3.28 20.86 -12.66
CA GLU A 33 2.24 21.28 -11.72
C GLU A 33 1.11 20.24 -11.68
N PRO A 34 1.01 19.38 -10.64
CA PRO A 34 -0.10 18.42 -10.51
C PRO A 34 -1.44 19.11 -10.32
N VAL A 35 -2.48 18.58 -10.97
CA VAL A 35 -3.89 18.85 -10.67
C VAL A 35 -4.52 17.54 -10.23
N LEU A 36 -4.71 17.38 -8.92
CA LEU A 36 -5.13 16.11 -8.33
C LEU A 36 -6.65 15.96 -8.37
N VAL A 37 -7.12 14.85 -8.94
CA VAL A 37 -8.54 14.52 -9.09
C VAL A 37 -8.86 13.24 -8.35
N GLY A 38 -9.73 13.30 -7.37
CA GLY A 38 -10.20 12.14 -6.62
C GLY A 38 -11.71 12.13 -6.41
N ARG A 39 -12.16 11.32 -5.46
CA ARG A 39 -13.57 11.08 -5.18
C ARG A 39 -13.98 11.63 -3.81
N ARG A 40 -15.22 12.15 -3.69
CA ARG A 40 -15.92 12.39 -2.42
C ARG A 40 -16.73 11.17 -2.03
N TRP A 41 -16.58 10.73 -0.78
CA TRP A 41 -17.39 9.63 -0.23
C TRP A 41 -18.78 10.06 0.19
N ARG A 42 -18.91 11.28 0.75
CA ARG A 42 -20.17 11.88 1.18
C ARG A 42 -20.36 13.22 0.47
N TRP A 43 -21.59 13.59 0.24
CA TRP A 43 -21.90 14.91 -0.33
C TRP A 43 -21.37 16.07 0.52
N LYS A 44 -21.33 15.88 1.84
CA LYS A 44 -20.88 16.88 2.81
C LYS A 44 -19.33 16.99 2.90
N ASP A 45 -18.58 16.04 2.37
CA ASP A 45 -17.12 16.09 2.41
C ASP A 45 -16.65 17.34 1.63
N GLU A 46 -15.54 17.91 2.06
CA GLU A 46 -14.94 19.05 1.36
C GLU A 46 -14.63 18.72 -0.10
N LYS A 47 -14.76 19.71 -0.97
CA LYS A 47 -14.45 19.53 -2.39
C LYS A 47 -12.96 19.42 -2.66
N ASN A 48 -12.15 20.05 -1.82
CA ASN A 48 -10.69 20.13 -1.93
C ASN A 48 -10.06 19.58 -0.64
N ILE A 49 -8.77 19.31 -0.67
CA ILE A 49 -7.93 19.04 0.49
C ILE A 49 -6.78 20.05 0.54
N ASP A 50 -6.19 20.21 1.71
CA ASP A 50 -5.01 21.05 1.86
C ASP A 50 -3.80 20.37 1.20
N ARG A 51 -3.33 20.92 0.09
CA ARG A 51 -2.17 20.50 -0.70
C ARG A 51 -1.56 21.72 -1.42
N PRO A 52 -0.25 21.74 -1.65
CA PRO A 52 0.43 22.85 -2.35
C PRO A 52 0.13 22.93 -3.85
N TYR A 53 -0.79 22.15 -4.35
CA TYR A 53 -1.21 22.11 -5.75
C TYR A 53 -2.73 22.02 -5.88
N PRO A 54 -3.30 22.46 -7.02
CA PRO A 54 -4.73 22.36 -7.27
C PRO A 54 -5.26 20.94 -7.13
N ASN A 55 -6.39 20.81 -6.45
CA ASN A 55 -7.06 19.52 -6.33
C ASN A 55 -8.57 19.72 -6.25
N PHE A 56 -9.32 18.70 -6.67
CA PHE A 56 -10.75 18.65 -6.48
C PHE A 56 -11.25 17.21 -6.47
N ARG A 57 -12.40 17.01 -5.82
CA ARG A 57 -13.06 15.71 -5.71
C ARG A 57 -14.35 15.70 -6.50
N ILE A 58 -14.54 14.69 -7.35
CA ILE A 58 -15.80 14.43 -8.03
C ILE A 58 -16.77 13.70 -7.08
N TRP A 59 -18.03 14.11 -7.14
CA TRP A 59 -19.08 13.36 -6.46
C TRP A 59 -19.65 12.30 -7.40
N LEU A 60 -19.88 11.10 -6.85
CA LEU A 60 -20.45 9.97 -7.58
C LEU A 60 -21.73 9.51 -6.90
N PRO A 61 -22.83 9.32 -7.66
CA PRO A 61 -24.14 8.94 -7.10
C PRO A 61 -24.14 7.52 -6.52
N PHE A 62 -23.27 6.64 -7.03
CA PHE A 62 -23.15 5.26 -6.58
C PHE A 62 -21.83 5.05 -5.83
N LYS A 63 -21.86 4.23 -4.78
CA LYS A 63 -20.68 3.98 -3.92
C LYS A 63 -19.95 2.69 -4.28
N THR A 64 -20.66 1.70 -4.82
CA THR A 64 -20.16 0.37 -5.11
C THR A 64 -20.85 -0.23 -6.34
N GLY A 65 -20.33 -1.33 -6.86
CA GLY A 65 -20.94 -2.11 -7.93
C GLY A 65 -20.72 -1.54 -9.34
N PRO A 66 -21.35 -2.12 -10.38
CA PRO A 66 -21.13 -1.72 -11.78
C PRO A 66 -21.49 -0.26 -12.08
N LEU A 67 -22.57 0.24 -11.50
CA LEU A 67 -23.01 1.64 -11.67
C LEU A 67 -22.02 2.64 -11.08
N PHE A 68 -21.34 2.26 -9.99
CA PHE A 68 -20.24 3.05 -9.46
C PHE A 68 -19.16 3.24 -10.53
N TYR A 69 -18.67 2.15 -11.12
CA TYR A 69 -17.60 2.23 -12.13
C TYR A 69 -18.02 3.00 -13.37
N LEU A 70 -19.27 2.85 -13.85
CA LEU A 70 -19.79 3.66 -14.95
C LEU A 70 -19.82 5.15 -14.59
N SER A 71 -20.32 5.49 -13.41
CA SER A 71 -20.35 6.89 -12.94
C SER A 71 -18.95 7.46 -12.74
N LEU A 72 -17.98 6.65 -12.26
CA LEU A 72 -16.58 7.02 -12.13
C LEU A 72 -15.97 7.35 -13.48
N GLN A 73 -16.13 6.47 -14.49
CA GLN A 73 -15.60 6.70 -15.83
C GLN A 73 -16.11 8.03 -16.41
N TRP A 74 -17.41 8.26 -16.31
CA TRP A 74 -18.01 9.49 -16.82
C TRP A 74 -17.58 10.73 -16.04
N GLY A 75 -17.52 10.62 -14.72
CA GLY A 75 -17.02 11.69 -13.84
C GLY A 75 -15.57 12.05 -14.15
N LEU A 76 -14.69 11.06 -14.36
CA LEU A 76 -13.30 11.30 -14.72
C LEU A 76 -13.12 11.91 -16.11
N VAL A 77 -13.94 11.50 -17.11
CA VAL A 77 -13.93 12.14 -18.45
C VAL A 77 -14.27 13.62 -18.35
N ARG A 78 -15.29 13.98 -17.54
CA ARG A 78 -15.67 15.40 -17.30
C ARG A 78 -14.56 16.14 -16.53
N ALA A 79 -14.00 15.50 -15.52
CA ALA A 79 -12.90 16.07 -14.75
C ALA A 79 -11.67 16.37 -15.63
N LEU A 80 -11.33 15.47 -16.56
CA LEU A 80 -10.24 15.70 -17.52
C LEU A 80 -10.56 16.85 -18.49
N GLY A 81 -11.82 16.99 -18.90
CA GLY A 81 -12.26 18.18 -19.66
C GLY A 81 -12.04 19.49 -18.89
N ARG A 82 -12.34 19.46 -17.58
CA ARG A 82 -12.08 20.57 -16.66
C ARG A 82 -10.58 20.82 -16.49
N CYS A 83 -9.77 19.76 -16.29
CA CYS A 83 -8.31 19.88 -16.20
C CYS A 83 -7.72 20.56 -17.44
N ARG A 84 -8.24 20.25 -18.64
CA ARG A 84 -7.84 20.90 -19.88
C ARG A 84 -8.27 22.37 -19.94
N GLY A 85 -9.55 22.66 -19.70
CA GLY A 85 -10.13 23.98 -19.93
C GLY A 85 -9.78 25.01 -18.86
N GLU A 86 -9.83 24.63 -17.59
CA GLU A 86 -9.62 25.55 -16.47
C GLU A 86 -8.16 25.58 -16.00
N TYR A 87 -7.46 24.42 -16.07
CA TYR A 87 -6.10 24.30 -15.56
C TYR A 87 -5.04 24.22 -16.64
N GLY A 88 -5.40 24.04 -17.92
CA GLY A 88 -4.43 23.96 -19.01
C GLY A 88 -3.53 22.71 -18.97
N CYS A 89 -4.01 21.59 -18.43
CA CYS A 89 -3.25 20.34 -18.38
C CYS A 89 -2.90 19.84 -19.78
N SER A 90 -1.68 19.30 -19.92
CA SER A 90 -1.12 18.71 -21.15
C SER A 90 -0.65 17.26 -20.95
N ALA A 91 -0.81 16.72 -19.74
CA ALA A 91 -0.45 15.35 -19.38
C ALA A 91 -1.47 14.75 -18.41
N VAL A 92 -1.49 13.41 -18.30
CA VAL A 92 -2.32 12.67 -17.36
C VAL A 92 -1.57 11.52 -16.72
N TRP A 93 -1.72 11.40 -15.41
CA TRP A 93 -1.24 10.29 -14.59
C TRP A 93 -2.43 9.48 -14.07
N ALA A 94 -2.54 8.23 -14.47
CA ALA A 94 -3.59 7.33 -14.04
C ALA A 94 -3.07 6.39 -12.94
N ASN A 95 -3.70 6.40 -11.77
CA ASN A 95 -3.46 5.45 -10.70
C ASN A 95 -4.53 4.36 -10.74
N ASP A 96 -4.11 3.13 -10.84
CA ASP A 96 -4.91 1.92 -10.96
C ASP A 96 -5.80 1.81 -12.22
N LEU A 97 -6.27 0.59 -12.48
CA LEU A 97 -6.97 0.23 -13.71
C LEU A 97 -8.28 1.00 -13.92
N ASP A 98 -8.94 1.37 -12.85
CA ASP A 98 -10.24 2.05 -12.89
C ASP A 98 -10.15 3.52 -13.31
N THR A 99 -8.94 4.12 -13.31
CA THR A 99 -8.70 5.46 -13.85
C THR A 99 -8.03 5.45 -15.24
N LEU A 100 -7.53 4.31 -15.69
CA LEU A 100 -6.71 4.23 -16.90
C LEU A 100 -7.47 4.54 -18.20
N TRP A 101 -8.70 4.04 -18.35
CA TRP A 101 -9.43 4.24 -19.61
C TRP A 101 -9.76 5.72 -19.91
N PRO A 102 -10.29 6.54 -18.97
CA PRO A 102 -10.47 7.98 -19.21
C PRO A 102 -9.16 8.68 -19.54
N ALA A 103 -8.03 8.28 -18.90
CA ALA A 103 -6.72 8.82 -19.17
C ALA A 103 -6.26 8.51 -20.60
N VAL A 104 -6.38 7.26 -21.05
CA VAL A 104 -6.07 6.84 -22.43
C VAL A 104 -6.95 7.59 -23.45
N ARG A 105 -8.23 7.76 -23.15
CA ARG A 105 -9.15 8.52 -24.01
C ARG A 105 -8.73 9.98 -24.15
N ALA A 106 -8.40 10.63 -23.03
CA ALA A 106 -7.93 12.01 -23.01
C ALA A 106 -6.60 12.16 -23.76
N SER A 107 -5.65 11.30 -23.48
CA SER A 107 -4.33 11.28 -24.10
C SER A 107 -4.44 11.17 -25.64
N ARG A 108 -5.24 10.22 -26.15
CA ARG A 108 -5.44 10.04 -27.59
C ARG A 108 -6.18 11.20 -28.26
N ARG A 109 -7.19 11.77 -27.55
CA ARG A 109 -7.98 12.87 -28.09
C ARG A 109 -7.24 14.19 -28.17
N TRP A 110 -6.36 14.44 -27.20
CA TRP A 110 -5.71 15.74 -27.00
C TRP A 110 -4.19 15.72 -27.21
N GLY A 111 -3.61 14.56 -27.52
CA GLY A 111 -2.17 14.40 -27.66
C GLY A 111 -1.40 14.50 -26.34
N TRP A 112 -2.04 14.21 -25.22
CA TRP A 112 -1.41 14.35 -23.91
C TRP A 112 -0.39 13.25 -23.62
N HIS A 113 0.68 13.59 -22.91
CA HIS A 113 1.51 12.58 -22.28
C HIS A 113 0.69 11.77 -21.27
N ILE A 114 0.95 10.48 -21.19
CA ILE A 114 0.27 9.58 -20.26
C ILE A 114 1.28 8.80 -19.43
N ALA A 115 0.99 8.62 -18.13
CA ALA A 115 1.60 7.64 -17.27
C ALA A 115 0.52 6.76 -16.64
N TYR A 116 0.85 5.49 -16.41
CA TYR A 116 0.01 4.54 -15.68
C TYR A 116 0.81 3.90 -14.55
N ASP A 117 0.27 3.97 -13.35
CA ASP A 117 0.83 3.40 -12.11
C ASP A 117 -0.17 2.41 -11.50
N SER A 118 0.18 1.14 -11.53
CA SER A 118 -0.63 0.05 -10.96
C SER A 118 -0.16 -0.25 -9.54
N HIS A 119 -0.97 0.11 -8.56
CA HIS A 119 -0.63 -0.05 -7.13
C HIS A 119 -0.80 -1.47 -6.63
N GLU A 120 -1.57 -2.30 -7.38
CA GLU A 120 -1.82 -3.70 -7.08
C GLU A 120 -2.09 -4.49 -8.36
N TRP A 121 -2.13 -5.80 -8.25
CA TRP A 121 -2.60 -6.62 -9.37
C TRP A 121 -4.13 -6.62 -9.40
N PHE A 122 -4.69 -5.55 -9.95
CA PHE A 122 -6.10 -5.21 -9.86
C PHE A 122 -7.05 -6.36 -10.26
N THR A 123 -6.74 -7.10 -11.32
CA THR A 123 -7.59 -8.21 -11.80
C THR A 123 -7.47 -9.48 -10.94
N GLU A 124 -6.50 -9.53 -10.03
CA GLU A 124 -6.30 -10.61 -9.04
C GLU A 124 -6.61 -10.15 -7.60
N ALA A 125 -7.23 -8.99 -7.44
CA ALA A 125 -7.63 -8.46 -6.13
C ALA A 125 -8.75 -9.30 -5.49
N GLU A 126 -8.78 -9.34 -4.16
CA GLU A 126 -9.76 -10.10 -3.36
C GLU A 126 -11.21 -9.77 -3.74
N GLY A 127 -11.51 -8.52 -4.04
CA GLY A 127 -12.85 -8.09 -4.46
C GLY A 127 -13.42 -8.81 -5.69
N LEU A 128 -12.57 -9.51 -6.46
CA LEU A 128 -12.93 -10.30 -7.66
C LEU A 128 -12.92 -11.81 -7.42
N LYS A 129 -12.47 -12.28 -6.26
CA LYS A 129 -12.48 -13.70 -5.88
C LYS A 129 -13.89 -14.28 -5.95
N GLY A 130 -14.05 -15.42 -6.63
CA GLY A 130 -15.34 -16.09 -6.81
C GLY A 130 -16.34 -15.36 -7.72
N LYS A 131 -15.90 -14.33 -8.46
CA LYS A 131 -16.76 -13.53 -9.34
C LYS A 131 -16.27 -13.56 -10.80
N PRO A 132 -16.34 -14.70 -11.50
CA PRO A 132 -15.70 -14.90 -12.81
C PRO A 132 -16.19 -13.91 -13.88
N ILE A 133 -17.47 -13.58 -13.90
CA ILE A 133 -18.05 -12.63 -14.87
C ILE A 133 -17.47 -11.22 -14.66
N ARG A 134 -17.35 -10.79 -13.40
CA ARG A 134 -16.75 -9.48 -13.08
C ARG A 134 -15.27 -9.45 -13.44
N LYS A 135 -14.54 -10.52 -13.14
CA LYS A 135 -13.13 -10.67 -13.50
C LYS A 135 -12.94 -10.63 -15.02
N ALA A 136 -13.76 -11.37 -15.78
CA ALA A 136 -13.72 -11.37 -17.24
C ALA A 136 -13.99 -9.96 -17.85
N LEU A 137 -14.92 -9.21 -17.28
CA LEU A 137 -15.21 -7.82 -17.68
C LEU A 137 -13.99 -6.92 -17.42
N TRP A 138 -13.37 -7.02 -16.24
CA TRP A 138 -12.16 -6.25 -15.92
C TRP A 138 -10.97 -6.63 -16.79
N LEU A 139 -10.77 -7.92 -17.11
CA LEU A 139 -9.75 -8.37 -18.03
C LEU A 139 -9.97 -7.85 -19.46
N TRP A 140 -11.21 -7.79 -19.93
CA TRP A 140 -11.56 -7.18 -21.22
C TRP A 140 -11.23 -5.69 -21.22
N TRP A 141 -11.60 -4.98 -20.14
CA TRP A 141 -11.34 -3.55 -19.95
C TRP A 141 -9.85 -3.25 -19.90
N GLU A 142 -9.10 -4.03 -19.13
CA GLU A 142 -7.65 -3.94 -19.02
C GLU A 142 -6.98 -4.10 -20.40
N ARG A 143 -7.31 -5.18 -21.14
CA ARG A 143 -6.78 -5.41 -22.49
C ARG A 143 -7.03 -4.24 -23.44
N ARG A 144 -8.20 -3.61 -23.35
CA ARG A 144 -8.56 -2.48 -24.21
C ARG A 144 -7.81 -1.21 -23.81
N ALA A 145 -7.71 -0.91 -22.51
CA ALA A 145 -6.99 0.26 -22.00
C ALA A 145 -5.49 0.16 -22.27
N PHE A 146 -4.90 -1.01 -22.08
CA PHE A 146 -3.47 -1.27 -22.32
C PHE A 146 -3.01 -1.08 -23.76
N ARG A 147 -3.93 -1.09 -24.75
CA ARG A 147 -3.58 -0.67 -26.12
C ARG A 147 -3.22 0.80 -26.23
N GLY A 148 -3.50 1.59 -25.22
CA GLY A 148 -3.24 3.04 -25.20
C GLY A 148 -1.98 3.44 -24.46
N ILE A 149 -1.25 2.48 -23.88
CA ILE A 149 0.01 2.72 -23.18
C ILE A 149 1.10 1.81 -23.74
N SER A 150 2.34 2.25 -23.68
CA SER A 150 3.54 1.44 -24.02
C SER A 150 4.37 1.11 -22.80
N ARG A 151 4.30 1.93 -21.76
CA ARG A 151 5.05 1.85 -20.52
C ARG A 151 4.15 2.06 -19.31
N MET A 152 4.50 1.43 -18.17
CA MET A 152 3.77 1.57 -16.93
C MET A 152 4.67 1.35 -15.72
N LEU A 153 4.17 1.71 -14.55
CA LEU A 153 4.77 1.39 -13.26
C LEU A 153 3.93 0.33 -12.53
N THR A 154 4.61 -0.43 -11.67
CA THR A 154 3.94 -1.27 -10.67
C THR A 154 4.81 -1.42 -9.43
N VAL A 155 4.28 -2.10 -8.40
CA VAL A 155 4.85 -2.07 -7.05
C VAL A 155 5.93 -3.13 -6.78
N ASN A 156 6.02 -4.20 -7.57
CA ASN A 156 7.04 -5.24 -7.40
C ASN A 156 7.35 -6.01 -8.68
N GLY A 157 8.46 -6.77 -8.66
CA GLY A 157 8.97 -7.52 -9.80
C GLY A 157 8.04 -8.63 -10.31
N SER A 158 7.31 -9.31 -9.43
CA SER A 158 6.42 -10.40 -9.82
C SER A 158 5.20 -9.90 -10.60
N ILE A 159 4.59 -8.79 -10.16
CA ILE A 159 3.50 -8.13 -10.88
C ILE A 159 4.02 -7.55 -12.20
N ALA A 160 5.23 -6.96 -12.19
CA ALA A 160 5.85 -6.44 -13.41
C ALA A 160 6.03 -7.53 -14.45
N GLU A 161 6.52 -8.70 -14.07
CA GLU A 161 6.70 -9.83 -14.96
C GLU A 161 5.36 -10.36 -15.51
N ALA A 162 4.34 -10.45 -14.67
CA ALA A 162 3.00 -10.82 -15.09
C ALA A 162 2.45 -9.86 -16.18
N TYR A 163 2.65 -8.55 -16.02
CA TYR A 163 2.23 -7.57 -17.03
C TYR A 163 3.10 -7.61 -18.29
N ARG A 164 4.43 -7.81 -18.16
CA ARG A 164 5.32 -7.98 -19.31
C ARG A 164 4.93 -9.18 -20.16
N SER A 165 4.78 -10.34 -19.53
CA SER A 165 4.40 -11.60 -20.20
C SER A 165 3.01 -11.50 -20.84
N LYS A 166 2.04 -10.89 -20.14
CA LYS A 166 0.65 -10.84 -20.62
C LYS A 166 0.42 -9.81 -21.73
N TYR A 167 1.13 -8.68 -21.70
CA TYR A 167 0.83 -7.52 -22.56
C TYR A 167 2.01 -6.99 -23.36
N GLY A 168 3.21 -7.51 -23.19
CA GLY A 168 4.41 -7.04 -23.89
C GLY A 168 4.74 -5.57 -23.60
N LYS A 169 4.44 -5.08 -22.40
CA LYS A 169 4.66 -3.68 -22.01
C LYS A 169 6.00 -3.50 -21.34
N GLN A 170 6.58 -2.29 -21.45
CA GLN A 170 7.67 -1.90 -20.60
C GLN A 170 7.10 -1.59 -19.21
N VAL A 171 7.58 -2.30 -18.19
CA VAL A 171 7.09 -2.17 -16.81
C VAL A 171 8.27 -1.89 -15.90
N ASP A 172 8.27 -0.73 -15.27
CA ASP A 172 9.25 -0.36 -14.26
C ASP A 172 8.67 -0.63 -12.86
N VAL A 173 9.53 -1.01 -11.93
CA VAL A 173 9.14 -1.33 -10.56
C VAL A 173 9.42 -0.13 -9.68
N VAL A 174 8.38 0.35 -9.00
CA VAL A 174 8.45 1.40 -7.97
C VAL A 174 7.71 0.89 -6.74
N PRO A 175 8.39 0.29 -5.77
CA PRO A 175 7.75 -0.17 -4.53
C PRO A 175 7.10 0.99 -3.77
N ASN A 176 6.13 0.69 -2.93
CA ASN A 176 5.51 1.73 -2.11
C ASN A 176 6.31 1.96 -0.81
N VAL A 177 7.54 2.39 -0.98
CA VAL A 177 8.49 2.71 0.08
C VAL A 177 8.23 4.10 0.68
N PRO A 178 8.65 4.38 1.94
CA PRO A 178 8.62 5.72 2.52
C PRO A 178 9.49 6.73 1.78
N GLU A 179 9.21 8.00 1.99
CA GLU A 179 10.17 9.06 1.63
C GLU A 179 11.40 8.92 2.54
N ARG A 180 12.58 9.37 2.05
CA ARG A 180 13.76 9.48 2.91
C ARG A 180 13.47 10.56 3.95
N ALA A 181 13.25 10.15 5.17
CA ALA A 181 12.99 11.03 6.29
C ALA A 181 13.94 10.69 7.44
N GLU A 182 14.18 11.66 8.31
CA GLU A 182 14.84 11.38 9.59
C GLU A 182 14.06 10.32 10.37
N ALA A 183 14.77 9.51 11.14
CA ALA A 183 14.16 8.52 12.00
C ALA A 183 13.13 9.20 12.92
N ALA A 184 11.92 8.64 12.96
CA ALA A 184 10.89 9.17 13.83
C ALA A 184 11.29 8.99 15.29
N LEU A 185 11.19 10.07 16.10
CA LEU A 185 11.34 9.94 17.54
C LEU A 185 10.25 9.01 18.08
N PRO A 186 10.60 7.95 18.82
CA PRO A 186 9.62 7.02 19.37
C PRO A 186 8.60 7.76 20.25
N MET A 187 7.36 7.32 20.20
CA MET A 187 6.36 7.75 21.17
C MET A 187 6.66 7.09 22.52
N PRO A 188 6.60 7.82 23.65
CA PRO A 188 6.77 7.19 24.94
C PRO A 188 5.77 6.03 25.12
N ARG A 189 6.26 4.85 25.50
CA ARG A 189 5.42 3.65 25.66
C ARG A 189 4.29 3.85 26.68
N SER A 190 4.53 4.67 27.69
CA SER A 190 3.52 5.04 28.69
C SER A 190 2.27 5.69 28.10
N PHE A 191 2.38 6.50 27.01
CA PHE A 191 1.24 7.07 26.31
C PHE A 191 0.47 6.03 25.49
N LEU A 192 1.13 4.92 25.12
CA LEU A 192 0.52 3.83 24.39
C LEU A 192 -0.02 2.73 25.33
N GLY A 193 0.19 2.86 26.63
CA GLY A 193 -0.10 1.80 27.58
C GLY A 193 0.79 0.56 27.42
N TRP A 194 1.95 0.70 26.76
CA TRP A 194 2.88 -0.37 26.54
C TRP A 194 3.92 -0.45 27.68
N PRO A 195 4.36 -1.65 28.07
CA PRO A 195 5.37 -1.79 29.12
C PRO A 195 6.74 -1.34 28.63
N GLU A 196 7.50 -0.67 29.51
CA GLU A 196 8.85 -0.20 29.20
C GLU A 196 9.86 -1.36 29.07
N ASN A 197 9.68 -2.41 29.88
CA ASN A 197 10.67 -3.49 30.04
C ASN A 197 10.21 -4.82 29.41
N ALA A 198 9.32 -4.79 28.43
CA ALA A 198 8.90 -5.99 27.69
C ALA A 198 9.07 -5.80 26.18
N THR A 199 9.26 -6.90 25.48
CA THR A 199 9.27 -6.89 24.01
C THR A 199 7.85 -6.67 23.48
N VAL A 200 7.66 -5.61 22.68
CA VAL A 200 6.40 -5.25 22.05
C VAL A 200 6.48 -5.57 20.56
N MET A 201 5.69 -6.54 20.15
CA MET A 201 5.45 -6.84 18.74
C MET A 201 4.37 -5.90 18.21
N LEU A 202 4.56 -5.34 17.03
CA LEU A 202 3.60 -4.43 16.39
C LEU A 202 3.05 -5.03 15.10
N MET A 203 1.74 -5.05 14.98
CA MET A 203 1.08 -5.26 13.71
C MET A 203 0.23 -4.03 13.36
N GLN A 204 0.56 -3.38 12.24
CA GLN A 204 -0.16 -2.21 11.75
C GLN A 204 -0.82 -2.45 10.40
N GLY A 205 -1.97 -1.79 10.17
CA GLY A 205 -2.66 -1.87 8.89
C GLY A 205 -3.94 -1.04 8.86
N ALA A 206 -4.25 -0.48 7.70
CA ALA A 206 -5.46 0.32 7.54
C ALA A 206 -6.73 -0.51 7.73
N PHE A 207 -6.70 -1.80 7.38
CA PHE A 207 -7.82 -2.73 7.52
C PHE A 207 -7.30 -4.14 7.81
N MET A 208 -7.70 -4.70 8.94
CA MET A 208 -7.33 -6.04 9.41
C MET A 208 -8.50 -6.99 9.23
N ASP A 209 -8.55 -7.62 8.07
CA ASP A 209 -9.45 -8.72 7.77
C ASP A 209 -8.74 -10.08 7.99
N ARG A 210 -9.47 -11.15 7.68
CA ARG A 210 -9.02 -12.53 7.85
C ARG A 210 -7.71 -12.87 7.15
N ASP A 211 -7.40 -12.14 6.09
CA ASP A 211 -6.23 -12.41 5.25
C ASP A 211 -4.97 -11.68 5.72
N ARG A 212 -5.09 -10.86 6.76
CA ARG A 212 -3.96 -10.11 7.34
C ARG A 212 -3.30 -10.80 8.52
N GLY A 213 -3.95 -11.80 9.13
CA GLY A 213 -3.37 -12.63 10.19
C GLY A 213 -3.31 -11.97 11.57
N ALA A 214 -4.17 -10.96 11.87
CA ALA A 214 -4.16 -10.30 13.17
C ALA A 214 -4.53 -11.24 14.31
N LEU A 215 -5.50 -12.13 14.11
CA LEU A 215 -5.86 -13.13 15.11
C LEU A 215 -4.78 -14.21 15.31
N ASP A 216 -3.97 -14.49 14.28
CA ASP A 216 -2.83 -15.41 14.42
C ASP A 216 -1.73 -14.77 15.26
N ALA A 217 -1.50 -13.46 15.10
CA ALA A 217 -0.62 -12.70 15.97
C ALA A 217 -1.10 -12.72 17.45
N VAL A 218 -2.42 -12.57 17.69
CA VAL A 218 -2.98 -12.69 19.03
C VAL A 218 -2.78 -14.10 19.60
N ARG A 219 -3.03 -15.15 18.81
CA ARG A 219 -2.83 -16.55 19.24
C ARG A 219 -1.36 -16.85 19.56
N SER A 220 -0.40 -16.23 18.84
CA SER A 220 1.02 -16.44 19.09
C SER A 220 1.48 -16.00 20.48
N LEU A 221 0.73 -15.10 21.16
CA LEU A 221 1.01 -14.71 22.55
C LEU A 221 0.94 -15.88 23.53
N ALA A 222 0.17 -16.95 23.23
CA ALA A 222 0.15 -18.16 24.06
C ALA A 222 1.52 -18.87 24.07
N HIS A 223 2.31 -18.73 23.00
CA HIS A 223 3.64 -19.30 22.87
C HIS A 223 4.78 -18.34 23.28
N LEU A 224 4.44 -17.10 23.65
CA LEU A 224 5.36 -16.00 23.92
C LEU A 224 5.00 -15.33 25.27
N PRO A 225 5.30 -15.96 26.43
CA PRO A 225 4.77 -15.56 27.75
C PRO A 225 5.23 -14.15 28.22
N HIS A 226 6.38 -13.67 27.73
CA HIS A 226 6.96 -12.38 28.14
C HIS A 226 6.83 -11.27 27.07
N HIS A 227 6.04 -11.50 26.01
CA HIS A 227 5.88 -10.57 24.91
C HIS A 227 4.51 -9.93 24.95
N HIS A 228 4.44 -8.70 24.48
CA HIS A 228 3.22 -7.95 24.26
C HIS A 228 2.97 -7.76 22.76
N LEU A 229 1.70 -7.63 22.39
CA LEU A 229 1.29 -7.36 21.02
C LEU A 229 0.51 -6.05 20.96
N ALA A 230 0.91 -5.18 20.06
CA ALA A 230 0.15 -3.99 19.70
C ALA A 230 -0.48 -4.16 18.31
N LEU A 231 -1.78 -3.92 18.21
CA LEU A 231 -2.52 -3.84 16.95
C LEU A 231 -2.92 -2.39 16.71
N ILE A 232 -2.52 -1.81 15.58
CA ILE A 232 -2.88 -0.43 15.21
C ILE A 232 -3.62 -0.44 13.87
N GLY A 233 -4.92 -0.13 13.88
CA GLY A 233 -5.68 -0.16 12.64
C GLY A 233 -7.19 -0.17 12.83
N SER A 234 -7.88 -0.93 11.99
CA SER A 234 -9.33 -1.16 12.07
C SER A 234 -9.68 -2.45 11.34
N GLY A 235 -10.91 -2.91 11.46
CA GLY A 235 -11.43 -4.04 10.71
C GLY A 235 -11.91 -5.21 11.58
N PRO A 236 -12.53 -6.24 10.98
CA PRO A 236 -13.18 -7.31 11.72
C PRO A 236 -12.27 -8.06 12.69
N GLU A 237 -11.03 -8.39 12.29
CA GLU A 237 -10.10 -9.09 13.18
C GLU A 237 -9.52 -8.17 14.26
N HIS A 238 -9.40 -6.86 14.00
CA HIS A 238 -9.06 -5.87 15.00
C HIS A 238 -10.15 -5.79 16.09
N ASP A 239 -11.41 -5.78 15.67
CA ASP A 239 -12.56 -5.71 16.59
C ASP A 239 -12.72 -7.01 17.41
N GLU A 240 -12.36 -8.18 16.84
CA GLU A 240 -12.43 -9.49 17.49
C GLU A 240 -11.22 -9.80 18.40
N ALA A 241 -10.12 -9.08 18.28
CA ALA A 241 -8.83 -9.39 18.91
C ALA A 241 -8.93 -9.58 20.43
N PHE A 242 -9.62 -8.69 21.14
CA PHE A 242 -9.81 -8.81 22.60
C PHE A 242 -10.61 -10.03 23.01
N ALA A 243 -11.62 -10.43 22.22
CA ALA A 243 -12.41 -11.62 22.53
C ALA A 243 -11.56 -12.90 22.41
N VAL A 244 -10.68 -12.95 21.42
CA VAL A 244 -9.71 -14.05 21.26
C VAL A 244 -8.69 -14.04 22.39
N ALA A 245 -8.09 -12.90 22.69
CA ALA A 245 -7.09 -12.76 23.76
C ALA A 245 -7.63 -13.19 25.13
N ARG A 246 -8.88 -12.81 25.46
CA ARG A 246 -9.55 -13.21 26.70
C ARG A 246 -9.75 -14.73 26.79
N ARG A 247 -10.16 -15.37 25.68
CA ARG A 247 -10.31 -16.84 25.66
C ARG A 247 -9.01 -17.58 25.89
N LEU A 248 -7.88 -16.94 25.53
CA LEU A 248 -6.53 -17.49 25.69
C LEU A 248 -5.85 -17.06 27.02
N GLY A 249 -6.47 -16.17 27.80
CA GLY A 249 -5.89 -15.63 29.04
C GLY A 249 -4.68 -14.71 28.80
N VAL A 250 -4.63 -14.03 27.65
CA VAL A 250 -3.51 -13.17 27.25
C VAL A 250 -3.90 -11.70 27.07
N GLU A 251 -5.10 -11.31 27.46
CA GLU A 251 -5.65 -9.96 27.25
C GLU A 251 -4.81 -8.85 27.88
N GLN A 252 -4.12 -9.12 29.00
CA GLN A 252 -3.23 -8.15 29.65
C GLN A 252 -1.98 -7.80 28.82
N ARG A 253 -1.70 -8.61 27.81
CA ARG A 253 -0.54 -8.44 26.93
C ARG A 253 -0.93 -7.97 25.51
N LEU A 254 -2.22 -7.68 25.28
CA LEU A 254 -2.74 -7.15 24.03
C LEU A 254 -3.09 -5.66 24.17
N HIS A 255 -2.55 -4.85 23.28
CA HIS A 255 -2.81 -3.42 23.15
C HIS A 255 -3.46 -3.14 21.79
N VAL A 256 -4.67 -2.61 21.78
CA VAL A 256 -5.43 -2.34 20.55
C VAL A 256 -5.66 -0.84 20.42
N HIS A 257 -5.25 -0.28 19.29
CA HIS A 257 -5.38 1.13 18.96
C HIS A 257 -6.09 1.31 17.64
N ASP A 258 -6.94 2.30 17.55
CA ASP A 258 -7.59 2.69 16.30
C ASP A 258 -6.60 3.27 15.28
N ARG A 259 -7.08 3.45 14.06
CA ARG A 259 -6.32 4.13 13.01
C ARG A 259 -5.93 5.54 13.47
N MET A 260 -4.70 5.88 13.22
CA MET A 260 -4.14 7.19 13.58
C MET A 260 -3.48 7.87 12.39
N PRO A 261 -3.22 9.19 12.46
CA PRO A 261 -2.47 9.91 11.44
C PRO A 261 -1.09 9.29 11.20
N PHE A 262 -0.61 9.36 9.96
CA PHE A 262 0.63 8.71 9.53
C PHE A 262 1.85 9.08 10.39
N GLU A 263 2.02 10.36 10.71
CA GLU A 263 3.15 10.81 11.55
C GLU A 263 3.09 10.27 12.98
N GLN A 264 1.89 10.11 13.53
CA GLN A 264 1.72 9.46 14.82
C GLN A 264 2.02 7.96 14.73
N LEU A 265 1.55 7.29 13.66
CA LEU A 265 1.84 5.88 13.42
C LEU A 265 3.35 5.61 13.33
N ARG A 266 4.11 6.45 12.61
CA ARG A 266 5.58 6.33 12.52
C ARG A 266 6.24 6.34 13.90
N ARG A 267 5.79 7.22 14.79
CA ARG A 267 6.30 7.31 16.16
C ARG A 267 5.92 6.10 17.02
N CYS A 268 4.72 5.54 16.80
CA CYS A 268 4.31 4.28 17.43
C CYS A 268 5.15 3.11 16.91
N THR A 269 5.39 3.07 15.59
CA THR A 269 6.23 2.03 14.96
C THR A 269 7.65 2.05 15.53
N ALA A 270 8.23 3.24 15.70
CA ALA A 270 9.56 3.40 16.29
C ALA A 270 9.63 3.05 17.80
N ALA A 271 8.49 2.95 18.48
CA ALA A 271 8.41 2.53 19.88
C ALA A 271 8.29 1.00 20.07
N ALA A 272 8.03 0.26 18.98
CA ALA A 272 7.97 -1.20 19.00
C ALA A 272 9.36 -1.83 18.84
N ASP A 273 9.45 -3.14 19.14
CA ASP A 273 10.70 -3.90 19.02
C ASP A 273 10.70 -4.81 17.80
N ILE A 274 9.54 -5.30 17.36
CA ILE A 274 9.39 -6.24 16.23
C ILE A 274 8.17 -5.87 15.42
N GLY A 275 8.30 -5.80 14.10
CA GLY A 275 7.18 -5.63 13.16
C GLY A 275 6.63 -6.96 12.66
N LEU A 276 5.29 -7.10 12.59
CA LEU A 276 4.63 -8.30 12.08
C LEU A 276 3.94 -8.03 10.73
N SER A 277 4.23 -8.89 9.74
CA SER A 277 3.59 -8.88 8.41
C SER A 277 3.11 -10.28 8.05
N LEU A 278 1.89 -10.63 8.52
CA LEU A 278 1.36 -12.00 8.53
C LEU A 278 0.28 -12.23 7.46
N ASP A 279 0.40 -11.57 6.31
CA ASP A 279 -0.55 -11.70 5.22
C ASP A 279 -0.62 -13.15 4.72
N ARG A 280 -1.83 -13.63 4.33
CA ARG A 280 -2.10 -15.00 3.87
C ARG A 280 -2.19 -15.07 2.34
N PRO A 281 -1.78 -16.17 1.69
CA PRO A 281 -1.78 -16.33 0.22
C PRO A 281 -3.18 -16.67 -0.35
N THR A 282 -4.24 -16.00 0.10
CA THR A 282 -5.63 -16.33 -0.24
C THR A 282 -6.03 -15.91 -1.65
N VAL A 283 -5.33 -14.94 -2.23
CA VAL A 283 -5.45 -14.47 -3.62
C VAL A 283 -4.07 -14.12 -4.16
N ASP A 284 -3.91 -14.13 -5.50
CA ASP A 284 -2.62 -13.85 -6.12
C ASP A 284 -2.11 -12.43 -5.82
N ASN A 285 -3.00 -11.46 -5.64
CA ASN A 285 -2.60 -10.12 -5.23
C ASN A 285 -1.91 -10.10 -3.86
N PHE A 286 -2.36 -10.89 -2.87
CA PHE A 286 -1.67 -11.05 -1.58
C PHE A 286 -0.43 -11.92 -1.69
N ARG A 287 -0.55 -13.05 -2.41
CA ARG A 287 0.56 -14.00 -2.61
C ARG A 287 1.81 -13.33 -3.20
N PHE A 288 1.61 -12.41 -4.15
CA PHE A 288 2.69 -11.70 -4.83
C PHE A 288 2.86 -10.25 -4.36
N SER A 289 2.27 -9.87 -3.23
CA SER A 289 2.43 -8.53 -2.69
C SER A 289 3.79 -8.32 -2.01
N LEU A 290 4.20 -7.05 -1.95
CA LEU A 290 5.27 -6.56 -1.09
C LEU A 290 4.65 -5.49 -0.17
N PRO A 291 4.19 -5.87 1.04
CA PRO A 291 3.42 -4.99 1.90
C PRO A 291 4.20 -3.75 2.36
N ASN A 292 3.55 -2.59 2.34
CA ASN A 292 4.16 -1.31 2.75
C ASN A 292 4.71 -1.35 4.18
N LYS A 293 4.03 -2.07 5.09
CA LYS A 293 4.42 -2.19 6.50
C LYS A 293 5.84 -2.75 6.69
N LEU A 294 6.35 -3.58 5.76
CA LEU A 294 7.74 -4.05 5.79
C LEU A 294 8.73 -2.88 5.72
N PHE A 295 8.45 -1.92 4.85
CA PHE A 295 9.27 -0.73 4.71
C PHE A 295 9.08 0.25 5.86
N ASP A 296 7.86 0.35 6.41
CA ASP A 296 7.59 1.19 7.58
C ASP A 296 8.41 0.68 8.79
N TYR A 297 8.44 -0.64 9.02
CA TYR A 297 9.25 -1.27 10.06
C TYR A 297 10.75 -1.07 9.82
N LEU A 298 11.20 -1.29 8.58
CA LEU A 298 12.60 -1.08 8.17
C LEU A 298 13.05 0.36 8.45
N HIS A 299 12.24 1.36 8.06
CA HIS A 299 12.54 2.77 8.29
C HIS A 299 12.38 3.21 9.75
N ALA A 300 11.71 2.44 10.57
CA ALA A 300 11.68 2.60 12.02
C ALA A 300 12.86 1.93 12.73
N GLY A 301 13.70 1.20 12.00
CA GLY A 301 14.85 0.49 12.54
C GLY A 301 14.48 -0.76 13.33
N ILE A 302 13.28 -1.33 13.14
CA ILE A 302 12.86 -2.54 13.82
C ILE A 302 12.83 -3.74 12.87
N PRO A 303 13.30 -4.93 13.33
CA PRO A 303 13.30 -6.14 12.53
C PRO A 303 11.90 -6.70 12.35
N VAL A 304 11.74 -7.61 11.39
CA VAL A 304 10.42 -8.08 10.94
C VAL A 304 10.28 -9.59 11.10
N VAL A 305 9.08 -10.02 11.50
CA VAL A 305 8.60 -11.39 11.26
C VAL A 305 7.51 -11.34 10.20
N CYS A 306 7.67 -12.09 9.11
CA CYS A 306 6.68 -12.13 8.05
C CYS A 306 6.28 -13.56 7.66
N SER A 307 5.11 -13.71 7.04
CA SER A 307 4.67 -14.97 6.44
C SER A 307 5.55 -15.36 5.26
N ASP A 308 5.70 -16.66 5.00
CA ASP A 308 6.44 -17.20 3.86
C ASP A 308 5.65 -17.02 2.55
N LEU A 309 5.62 -15.77 2.07
CA LEU A 309 5.06 -15.43 0.77
C LEU A 309 6.17 -15.28 -0.28
N PRO A 310 5.93 -15.64 -1.55
CA PRO A 310 6.97 -15.68 -2.59
C PRO A 310 7.74 -14.37 -2.78
N VAL A 311 7.11 -13.22 -2.55
CA VAL A 311 7.75 -11.90 -2.71
C VAL A 311 8.19 -11.35 -1.37
N ALA A 312 7.29 -11.26 -0.39
CA ALA A 312 7.60 -10.69 0.93
C ALA A 312 8.64 -11.54 1.69
N GLY A 313 8.47 -12.86 1.74
CA GLY A 313 9.42 -13.75 2.41
C GLY A 313 10.80 -13.74 1.76
N ARG A 314 10.84 -13.74 0.40
CA ARG A 314 12.09 -13.59 -0.33
C ARG A 314 12.78 -12.26 -0.02
N PHE A 315 12.05 -11.15 -0.05
CA PHE A 315 12.59 -9.84 0.27
C PHE A 315 13.19 -9.78 1.68
N VAL A 316 12.49 -10.32 2.69
CA VAL A 316 12.98 -10.35 4.07
C VAL A 316 14.27 -11.16 4.19
N ARG A 317 14.35 -12.33 3.50
CA ARG A 317 15.57 -13.17 3.52
C ARG A 317 16.74 -12.52 2.77
N GLU A 318 16.51 -12.02 1.55
CA GLU A 318 17.56 -11.43 0.71
C GLU A 318 18.14 -10.14 1.31
N GLU A 319 17.30 -9.31 1.90
CA GLU A 319 17.72 -8.07 2.56
C GLU A 319 18.20 -8.30 4.01
N GLY A 320 17.97 -9.48 4.58
CA GLY A 320 18.39 -9.79 5.95
C GLY A 320 17.75 -8.90 7.01
N ILE A 321 16.48 -8.50 6.84
CA ILE A 321 15.81 -7.54 7.73
C ILE A 321 14.93 -8.21 8.79
N GLY A 322 14.96 -9.53 8.88
CA GLY A 322 14.14 -10.26 9.84
C GLY A 322 14.06 -11.75 9.55
N VAL A 323 13.03 -12.39 10.09
CA VAL A 323 12.78 -13.83 10.00
C VAL A 323 11.47 -14.11 9.29
N VAL A 324 11.46 -15.15 8.47
CA VAL A 324 10.25 -15.64 7.82
C VAL A 324 9.67 -16.78 8.64
N ALA A 325 8.44 -16.61 9.14
CA ALA A 325 7.74 -17.67 9.84
C ALA A 325 7.44 -18.82 8.88
N ALA A 326 7.77 -20.04 9.26
CA ALA A 326 7.48 -21.21 8.45
C ALA A 326 5.97 -21.29 8.15
N ALA A 327 5.62 -21.75 6.94
CA ALA A 327 4.23 -22.11 6.66
C ALA A 327 3.84 -23.27 7.59
N ALA A 328 2.68 -23.17 8.23
CA ALA A 328 2.18 -24.29 9.00
C ALA A 328 1.97 -25.48 8.04
N GLU A 329 2.42 -26.67 8.45
CA GLU A 329 2.03 -27.90 7.77
C GLU A 329 0.50 -28.04 7.74
N GLU A 330 -0.03 -28.96 6.92
CA GLU A 330 -1.48 -29.07 6.62
C GLU A 330 -2.41 -29.12 7.87
N ASN A 331 -1.85 -29.46 9.05
CA ASN A 331 -2.52 -29.43 10.36
C ASN A 331 -1.71 -28.69 11.44
N GLY A 332 -0.73 -27.90 11.06
CA GLY A 332 0.16 -27.21 11.99
C GLY A 332 -0.42 -25.92 12.57
N ASP A 333 0.07 -25.54 13.76
CA ASP A 333 -0.31 -24.30 14.42
C ASP A 333 0.51 -23.12 13.90
N ILE A 334 -0.08 -22.28 13.07
CA ILE A 334 0.55 -21.06 12.55
C ILE A 334 1.00 -20.10 13.68
N ALA A 335 0.28 -20.09 14.80
CA ALA A 335 0.64 -19.25 15.95
C ALA A 335 1.93 -19.73 16.63
N GLN A 336 2.16 -21.04 16.66
CA GLN A 336 3.43 -21.63 17.10
C GLN A 336 4.57 -21.24 16.15
N CYS A 337 4.38 -21.36 14.83
CA CYS A 337 5.39 -20.97 13.84
C CYS A 337 5.78 -19.48 13.97
N ILE A 338 4.80 -18.61 14.23
CA ILE A 338 5.06 -17.19 14.51
C ILE A 338 5.89 -17.04 15.80
N GLY A 339 5.52 -17.77 16.86
CA GLY A 339 6.25 -17.76 18.13
C GLY A 339 7.71 -18.22 17.99
N GLU A 340 7.95 -19.25 17.18
CA GLU A 340 9.30 -19.75 16.86
C GLU A 340 10.12 -18.72 16.08
N ALA A 341 9.51 -18.08 15.08
CA ALA A 341 10.16 -17.04 14.30
C ALA A 341 10.54 -15.81 15.16
N VAL A 342 9.66 -15.41 16.09
CA VAL A 342 9.96 -14.32 17.04
C VAL A 342 11.15 -14.71 17.94
N ARG A 343 11.18 -15.91 18.48
CA ARG A 343 12.32 -16.38 19.31
C ARG A 343 13.62 -16.42 18.52
N SER A 344 13.58 -16.94 17.29
CA SER A 344 14.75 -16.95 16.40
C SER A 344 15.25 -15.53 16.11
N LEU A 345 14.33 -14.60 15.85
CA LEU A 345 14.67 -13.20 15.60
C LEU A 345 15.36 -12.53 16.81
N LEU A 346 14.94 -12.85 18.02
CA LEU A 346 15.53 -12.32 19.24
C LEU A 346 16.91 -12.91 19.56
N GLN A 347 17.22 -14.09 19.05
CA GLN A 347 18.54 -14.74 19.22
C GLN A 347 19.54 -14.26 18.17
N ASP A 348 19.15 -14.21 16.91
CA ASP A 348 20.03 -14.01 15.75
C ASP A 348 19.46 -12.96 14.78
N GLY A 349 18.80 -11.92 15.30
CA GLY A 349 18.22 -10.87 14.48
C GLY A 349 19.25 -9.91 13.86
N PRO A 350 18.85 -9.13 12.88
CA PRO A 350 19.72 -8.16 12.22
C PRO A 350 20.12 -7.02 13.16
N GLU A 351 21.36 -6.58 13.04
CA GLU A 351 21.88 -5.42 13.75
C GLU A 351 21.21 -4.11 13.27
N PRO A 352 21.00 -3.12 14.15
CA PRO A 352 20.39 -1.84 13.79
C PRO A 352 21.10 -1.12 12.62
N ASP A 353 22.43 -1.15 12.56
CA ASP A 353 23.22 -0.56 11.49
C ASP A 353 22.96 -1.23 10.13
N HIS A 354 22.66 -2.53 10.12
CA HIS A 354 22.28 -3.24 8.91
C HIS A 354 20.91 -2.76 8.42
N LEU A 355 19.92 -2.68 9.30
CA LEU A 355 18.57 -2.17 8.97
C LEU A 355 18.65 -0.75 8.40
N ALA A 356 19.45 0.13 9.01
CA ALA A 356 19.65 1.49 8.52
C ALA A 356 20.23 1.52 7.10
N LYS A 357 21.26 0.69 6.81
CA LYS A 357 21.86 0.57 5.47
C LYS A 357 20.84 0.04 4.43
N VAL A 358 19.98 -0.89 4.81
CA VAL A 358 18.93 -1.40 3.92
C VAL A 358 17.88 -0.31 3.67
N ALA A 359 17.44 0.41 4.71
CA ALA A 359 16.48 1.52 4.58
C ALA A 359 16.98 2.61 3.62
N GLU A 360 18.30 2.91 3.64
CA GLU A 360 18.94 3.84 2.71
C GLU A 360 18.84 3.45 1.24
N ARG A 361 18.67 2.17 0.91
CA ARG A 361 18.46 1.70 -0.46
C ARG A 361 16.99 1.70 -0.87
N HIS A 362 16.09 1.59 0.09
CA HIS A 362 14.66 1.41 -0.11
C HIS A 362 13.86 2.64 0.29
N HIS A 363 14.06 3.76 -0.39
CA HIS A 363 13.31 4.99 -0.18
C HIS A 363 12.74 5.55 -1.50
N TRP A 364 11.68 6.34 -1.42
CA TRP A 364 10.96 6.85 -2.58
C TRP A 364 11.85 7.61 -3.58
N GLY A 365 12.76 8.45 -3.10
CA GLY A 365 13.67 9.23 -3.94
C GLY A 365 14.56 8.40 -4.85
N ALA A 366 14.89 7.15 -4.48
CA ALA A 366 15.65 6.23 -5.32
C ALA A 366 14.93 5.85 -6.62
N HIS A 367 13.61 6.04 -6.67
CA HIS A 367 12.77 5.68 -7.82
C HIS A 367 12.36 6.86 -8.69
N SER A 368 12.81 8.08 -8.41
CA SER A 368 12.39 9.31 -9.11
C SER A 368 12.59 9.21 -10.63
N THR A 369 13.70 8.65 -11.09
CA THR A 369 13.98 8.47 -12.53
C THR A 369 12.96 7.55 -13.19
N ALA A 370 12.59 6.44 -12.56
CA ALA A 370 11.58 5.51 -13.09
C ALA A 370 10.19 6.17 -13.11
N ILE A 371 9.84 6.92 -12.05
CA ILE A 371 8.58 7.66 -11.96
C ILE A 371 8.47 8.65 -13.10
N LEU A 372 9.45 9.52 -13.27
CA LEU A 372 9.44 10.53 -14.34
C LEU A 372 9.52 9.91 -15.74
N GLY A 373 10.24 8.79 -15.88
CA GLY A 373 10.33 8.05 -17.13
C GLY A 373 9.02 7.35 -17.55
N ALA A 374 8.03 7.23 -16.67
CA ALA A 374 6.73 6.63 -17.00
C ALA A 374 5.87 7.52 -17.91
N LEU A 375 6.10 8.84 -17.92
CA LEU A 375 5.39 9.76 -18.81
C LEU A 375 5.87 9.58 -20.25
N HIS A 376 4.95 9.23 -21.14
CA HIS A 376 5.22 9.03 -22.57
C HIS A 376 4.06 9.53 -23.44
N VAL A 377 4.36 9.79 -24.73
CA VAL A 377 3.32 10.05 -25.73
C VAL A 377 2.71 8.71 -26.17
N PRO A 378 1.40 8.56 -26.23
CA PRO A 378 0.77 7.35 -26.70
C PRO A 378 1.10 7.14 -28.19
N ARG A 379 1.32 5.89 -28.57
CA ARG A 379 1.47 5.48 -29.97
C ARG A 379 0.12 5.30 -30.65
#